data_aabc3442d0134daa24f3018abf0207ef
#
_entry.id   aabc3442d0134daa24f3018abf0207ef
#
_cell.length_a   1.000
_cell.length_b   1.000
_cell.length_c   1.000
_cell.angle_alpha   90.00
_cell.angle_beta   90.00
_cell.angle_gamma   90.00
#
_symmetry.space_group_name_H-M   'P 1'
#
loop_
_entity.id
_entity.type
_entity.pdbx_description
1 polymer ?
#
loop_
_entity_poly.entity_id
_entity_poly.type
_entity_poly.pdbx_seq_one_letter_code
_entity_poly.pdbx_strand_id
1 'polypeptide(L)'
;MKTTNDFPTINERPPEGRKDDGSSFRVLVVDDSMFVAKQLGQILSSEGYEIVATAADGKEGVDKYKELCPNVDLVTMDNTMPKMDGITALEQIMAIDKNAKVVMVSALGKEELVKKSLMTGAKSYIIKPLDRKKVLERIAKVLQ
;
A
#
# COMPACT_ATOMS: atom_id res chain seq x y z
N MET A 1 24.60 4.36 27.22
CA MET A 1 24.35 4.37 26.88
C MET A 1 24.15 4.23 26.40
N LYS A 2 24.16 4.31 26.37
CA LYS A 2 23.93 4.27 25.84
C LYS A 2 24.36 4.25 25.23
N THR A 3 24.64 4.25 25.27
CA THR A 3 24.96 4.39 24.80
C THR A 3 25.43 4.37 24.21
N THR A 4 25.71 4.32 24.20
CA THR A 4 25.99 4.44 23.71
C THR A 4 26.35 4.33 23.06
N ASN A 5 26.51 4.26 23.02
CA ASN A 5 26.60 4.27 22.41
C ASN A 5 26.82 4.59 21.78
N ASP A 6 27.21 4.50 21.64
CA ASP A 6 27.09 4.98 21.17
C ASP A 6 27.03 5.43 20.10
N PHE A 7 27.01 5.04 19.65
CA PHE A 7 26.62 5.54 18.51
C PHE A 7 25.30 5.32 18.21
N PRO A 8 24.61 6.19 18.37
CA PRO A 8 23.28 5.99 18.10
C PRO A 8 23.12 5.65 16.67
N THR A 9 22.42 4.65 16.44
CA THR A 9 22.18 4.27 15.10
C THR A 9 20.80 4.69 14.74
N ILE A 10 20.65 5.03 13.49
CA ILE A 10 19.37 5.32 12.96
C ILE A 10 18.48 4.08 12.95
N ASN A 11 19.05 2.92 13.18
CA ASN A 11 18.33 1.65 13.12
C ASN A 11 17.71 1.25 14.44
N GLU A 12 17.76 2.15 15.42
CA GLU A 12 17.19 1.85 16.73
C GLU A 12 15.67 1.90 16.75
N ARG A 13 15.07 2.65 15.85
CA ARG A 13 13.61 2.66 15.76
C ARG A 13 13.12 1.37 15.10
N PRO A 14 11.97 0.84 15.55
CA PRO A 14 11.44 -0.39 14.92
C PRO A 14 11.03 -0.13 13.49
N PRO A 15 11.07 -1.14 12.63
CA PRO A 15 10.60 -1.03 11.26
C PRO A 15 9.12 -0.66 11.24
N GLU A 16 8.75 0.25 10.36
CA GLU A 16 7.38 0.74 10.25
C GLU A 16 6.39 -0.32 9.79
N GLY A 17 6.87 -1.34 9.10
CA GLY A 17 6.03 -2.41 8.59
C GLY A 17 5.68 -3.48 9.62
N ARG A 18 6.07 -3.29 10.88
CA ARG A 18 5.78 -4.26 11.93
C ARG A 18 4.71 -3.75 12.85
N LYS A 19 3.81 -4.66 13.25
CA LYS A 19 2.80 -4.38 14.27
C LYS A 19 3.44 -4.44 15.66
N ASP A 20 2.70 -3.98 16.66
CA ASP A 20 3.18 -4.00 18.05
C ASP A 20 3.55 -5.39 18.53
N ASP A 21 2.89 -6.43 18.00
CA ASP A 21 3.17 -7.81 18.39
C ASP A 21 4.37 -8.40 17.62
N GLY A 22 5.01 -7.63 16.76
CA GLY A 22 6.17 -8.06 16.01
C GLY A 22 5.87 -8.68 14.65
N SER A 23 4.59 -8.96 14.35
CA SER A 23 4.22 -9.49 13.04
C SER A 23 4.22 -8.38 12.00
N SER A 24 4.35 -8.74 10.73
CA SER A 24 4.37 -7.78 9.63
C SER A 24 2.96 -7.35 9.24
N PHE A 25 2.81 -6.07 8.88
CA PHE A 25 1.63 -5.65 8.11
C PHE A 25 1.68 -6.33 6.75
N ARG A 26 0.55 -6.82 6.29
CA ARG A 26 0.42 -7.62 5.08
C ARG A 26 -0.17 -6.80 3.97
N VAL A 27 0.53 -6.74 2.84
CA VAL A 27 0.22 -5.83 1.75
C VAL A 27 -0.08 -6.59 0.46
N LEU A 28 -1.20 -6.22 -0.16
CA LEU A 28 -1.54 -6.65 -1.52
C LEU A 28 -1.19 -5.50 -2.47
N VAL A 29 -0.35 -5.76 -3.45
CA VAL A 29 0.07 -4.76 -4.44
C VAL A 29 -0.64 -5.01 -5.75
N VAL A 30 -1.42 -4.03 -6.22
CA VAL A 30 -2.16 -4.13 -7.49
C VAL A 30 -1.65 -3.07 -8.45
N ASP A 31 -0.94 -3.50 -9.49
CA ASP A 31 -0.34 -2.62 -10.48
C ASP A 31 -0.04 -3.44 -11.73
N ASP A 32 -0.40 -2.93 -12.90
CA ASP A 32 -0.16 -3.64 -14.15
C ASP A 32 1.29 -3.55 -14.61
N SER A 33 2.09 -2.66 -14.00
CA SER A 33 3.53 -2.57 -14.26
C SER A 33 4.28 -3.45 -13.27
N MET A 34 4.87 -4.51 -13.76
CA MET A 34 5.69 -5.38 -12.93
C MET A 34 6.89 -4.64 -12.35
N PHE A 35 7.41 -3.67 -13.09
CA PHE A 35 8.52 -2.86 -12.61
C PHE A 35 8.11 -2.05 -11.37
N VAL A 36 6.97 -1.38 -11.42
CA VAL A 36 6.47 -0.57 -10.31
C VAL A 36 6.10 -1.48 -9.13
N ALA A 37 5.43 -2.59 -9.39
CA ALA A 37 5.06 -3.54 -8.33
C ALA A 37 6.30 -4.04 -7.59
N LYS A 38 7.36 -4.34 -8.33
CA LYS A 38 8.62 -4.81 -7.76
C LYS A 38 9.29 -3.71 -6.94
N GLN A 39 9.34 -2.50 -7.49
CA GLN A 39 9.94 -1.35 -6.81
C GLN A 39 9.21 -1.07 -5.49
N LEU A 40 7.89 -1.05 -5.54
CA LEU A 40 7.07 -0.81 -4.35
C LEU A 40 7.28 -1.93 -3.33
N GLY A 41 7.32 -3.18 -3.80
CA GLY A 41 7.56 -4.32 -2.93
C GLY A 41 8.91 -4.24 -2.23
N GLN A 42 9.95 -3.80 -2.93
CA GLN A 42 11.28 -3.64 -2.34
C GLN A 42 11.28 -2.54 -1.28
N ILE A 43 10.63 -1.41 -1.58
CA ILE A 43 10.53 -0.31 -0.63
C ILE A 43 9.85 -0.79 0.65
N LEU A 44 8.71 -1.44 0.52
CA LEU A 44 7.94 -1.89 1.68
C LEU A 44 8.64 -3.00 2.45
N SER A 45 9.21 -3.98 1.75
CA SER A 45 9.92 -5.08 2.41
C SER A 45 11.11 -4.59 3.20
N SER A 46 11.76 -3.51 2.76
CA SER A 46 12.91 -2.96 3.48
C SER A 46 12.55 -2.43 4.87
N GLU A 47 11.26 -2.16 5.12
CA GLU A 47 10.77 -1.71 6.42
C GLU A 47 9.93 -2.76 7.12
N GLY A 48 10.04 -4.01 6.70
CA GLY A 48 9.40 -5.13 7.40
C GLY A 48 7.97 -5.45 7.01
N TYR A 49 7.41 -4.76 5.99
CA TYR A 49 6.12 -5.14 5.45
C TYR A 49 6.22 -6.46 4.71
N GLU A 50 5.16 -7.24 4.72
CA GLU A 50 5.10 -8.50 3.98
C GLU A 50 4.20 -8.33 2.75
N ILE A 51 4.73 -8.57 1.56
CA ILE A 51 3.93 -8.55 0.33
C ILE A 51 3.31 -9.93 0.17
N VAL A 52 2.01 -10.03 0.47
CA VAL A 52 1.35 -11.34 0.47
C VAL A 52 0.88 -11.76 -0.91
N ALA A 53 0.68 -10.81 -1.80
CA ALA A 53 0.29 -11.11 -3.18
C ALA A 53 0.47 -9.87 -4.06
N THR A 54 0.56 -10.09 -5.36
CA THR A 54 0.53 -9.04 -6.36
C THR A 54 -0.56 -9.38 -7.37
N ALA A 55 -1.15 -8.34 -7.96
CA ALA A 55 -2.16 -8.50 -9.00
C ALA A 55 -1.86 -7.52 -10.13
N ALA A 56 -2.11 -7.93 -11.36
CA ALA A 56 -1.76 -7.14 -12.54
C ALA A 56 -2.91 -6.33 -13.11
N ASP A 57 -4.10 -6.45 -12.55
CA ASP A 57 -5.25 -5.66 -12.97
C ASP A 57 -6.25 -5.57 -11.81
N GLY A 58 -7.25 -4.71 -12.00
CA GLY A 58 -8.21 -4.46 -10.93
C GLY A 58 -9.06 -5.67 -10.58
N LYS A 59 -9.42 -6.48 -11.58
CA LYS A 59 -10.23 -7.66 -11.31
C LYS A 59 -9.46 -8.68 -10.50
N GLU A 60 -8.22 -8.94 -10.88
CA GLU A 60 -7.35 -9.84 -10.13
C GLU A 60 -7.13 -9.31 -8.71
N GLY A 61 -6.98 -7.99 -8.58
CA GLY A 61 -6.82 -7.36 -7.26
C GLY A 61 -8.01 -7.61 -6.36
N VAL A 62 -9.22 -7.43 -6.87
CA VAL A 62 -10.45 -7.70 -6.11
C VAL A 62 -10.54 -9.18 -5.74
N ASP A 63 -10.25 -10.07 -6.69
CA ASP A 63 -10.31 -11.51 -6.44
C ASP A 63 -9.30 -11.94 -5.36
N LYS A 64 -8.08 -11.40 -5.42
CA LYS A 64 -7.06 -11.66 -4.41
C LYS A 64 -7.47 -11.13 -3.04
N TYR A 65 -8.09 -9.95 -3.00
CA TYR A 65 -8.55 -9.40 -1.73
C TYR A 65 -9.60 -10.31 -1.11
N LYS A 66 -10.56 -10.78 -1.91
CA LYS A 66 -11.59 -11.72 -1.42
C LYS A 66 -10.96 -12.98 -0.85
N GLU A 67 -9.97 -13.51 -1.56
CA GLU A 67 -9.32 -14.76 -1.18
C GLU A 67 -8.54 -14.61 0.12
N LEU A 68 -7.87 -13.48 0.30
CA LEU A 68 -6.95 -13.26 1.42
C LEU A 68 -7.60 -12.61 2.64
N CYS A 69 -8.72 -11.90 2.46
CA CYS A 69 -9.39 -11.23 3.56
C CYS A 69 -9.80 -12.24 4.64
N PRO A 70 -9.57 -11.95 5.93
CA PRO A 70 -9.16 -10.67 6.52
C PRO A 70 -7.65 -10.50 6.69
N ASN A 71 -6.84 -11.27 6.01
CA ASN A 71 -5.39 -11.30 6.23
C ASN A 71 -4.62 -10.32 5.35
N VAL A 72 -5.26 -9.22 4.95
CA VAL A 72 -4.61 -8.12 4.24
C VAL A 72 -4.83 -6.86 5.06
N ASP A 73 -3.74 -6.19 5.41
CA ASP A 73 -3.80 -4.96 6.20
C ASP A 73 -3.83 -3.73 5.32
N LEU A 74 -3.29 -3.82 4.10
CA LEU A 74 -3.16 -2.69 3.19
C LEU A 74 -3.20 -3.16 1.75
N VAL A 75 -3.87 -2.38 0.91
CA VAL A 75 -3.84 -2.58 -0.54
C VAL A 75 -3.24 -1.33 -1.18
N THR A 76 -2.25 -1.51 -2.05
CA THR A 76 -1.82 -0.42 -2.93
C THR A 76 -2.44 -0.67 -4.29
N MET A 77 -3.07 0.35 -4.87
CA MET A 77 -3.89 0.20 -6.07
C MET A 77 -3.51 1.23 -7.11
N ASP A 78 -3.02 0.76 -8.26
CA ASP A 78 -2.85 1.62 -9.42
C ASP A 78 -4.22 1.98 -9.98
N ASN A 79 -4.33 3.12 -10.67
CA ASN A 79 -5.61 3.54 -11.20
C ASN A 79 -5.84 3.08 -12.64
N THR A 80 -4.84 3.20 -13.50
CA THR A 80 -4.99 2.85 -14.92
C THR A 80 -4.51 1.44 -15.18
N MET A 81 -5.45 0.52 -15.33
CA MET A 81 -5.15 -0.90 -15.53
C MET A 81 -6.15 -1.51 -16.52
N PRO A 82 -5.77 -2.61 -17.21
CA PRO A 82 -6.72 -3.31 -18.06
C PRO A 82 -7.80 -4.01 -17.26
N LYS A 83 -8.87 -4.36 -17.90
CA LYS A 83 -10.02 -5.12 -17.39
C LYS A 83 -10.86 -4.37 -16.36
N MET A 84 -10.24 -3.73 -15.37
CA MET A 84 -10.95 -2.97 -14.35
C MET A 84 -10.00 -1.93 -13.82
N ASP A 85 -10.41 -0.66 -13.85
CA ASP A 85 -9.56 0.42 -13.32
C ASP A 85 -9.53 0.41 -11.80
N GLY A 86 -8.61 1.21 -11.25
CA GLY A 86 -8.36 1.21 -9.81
C GLY A 86 -9.52 1.73 -8.98
N ILE A 87 -10.26 2.72 -9.46
CA ILE A 87 -11.39 3.26 -8.69
C ILE A 87 -12.52 2.23 -8.62
N THR A 88 -12.79 1.54 -9.73
CA THR A 88 -13.79 0.48 -9.74
C THR A 88 -13.39 -0.66 -8.80
N ALA A 89 -12.10 -1.04 -8.82
CA ALA A 89 -11.60 -2.06 -7.91
C ALA A 89 -11.71 -1.60 -6.45
N LEU A 90 -11.39 -0.33 -6.20
CA LEU A 90 -11.54 0.26 -4.87
C LEU A 90 -12.98 0.17 -4.38
N GLU A 91 -13.94 0.53 -5.23
CA GLU A 91 -15.36 0.43 -4.88
C GLU A 91 -15.72 -0.99 -4.47
N GLN A 92 -15.25 -1.96 -5.23
CA GLN A 92 -15.56 -3.37 -4.95
C GLN A 92 -14.90 -3.86 -3.68
N ILE A 93 -13.66 -3.45 -3.41
CA ILE A 93 -12.97 -3.81 -2.17
C ILE A 93 -13.69 -3.21 -0.97
N MET A 94 -14.10 -1.94 -1.08
CA MET A 94 -14.85 -1.29 0.00
C MET A 94 -16.21 -1.95 0.24
N ALA A 95 -16.81 -2.53 -0.79
CA ALA A 95 -18.05 -3.28 -0.64
C ALA A 95 -17.84 -4.62 0.07
N ILE A 96 -16.66 -5.22 -0.09
CA ILE A 96 -16.30 -6.46 0.61
C ILE A 96 -16.02 -6.16 2.09
N ASP A 97 -15.28 -5.09 2.35
CA ASP A 97 -14.83 -4.73 3.69
C ASP A 97 -14.74 -3.21 3.79
N LYS A 98 -15.71 -2.61 4.47
CA LYS A 98 -15.75 -1.15 4.62
C LYS A 98 -14.57 -0.60 5.41
N ASN A 99 -13.84 -1.47 6.12
CA ASN A 99 -12.67 -1.08 6.89
C ASN A 99 -11.36 -1.32 6.12
N ALA A 100 -11.45 -1.72 4.85
CA ALA A 100 -10.27 -1.95 4.02
C ALA A 100 -9.44 -0.67 3.91
N LYS A 101 -8.13 -0.83 3.98
CA LYS A 101 -7.21 0.29 3.84
C LYS A 101 -6.56 0.21 2.47
N VAL A 102 -6.97 1.10 1.59
CA VAL A 102 -6.47 1.16 0.22
C VAL A 102 -5.77 2.49 0.00
N VAL A 103 -4.55 2.43 -0.53
CA VAL A 103 -3.78 3.60 -0.94
C VAL A 103 -3.65 3.55 -2.45
N MET A 104 -4.09 4.61 -3.12
CA MET A 104 -3.91 4.69 -4.57
C MET A 104 -2.47 5.07 -4.90
N VAL A 105 -1.90 4.43 -5.91
CA VAL A 105 -0.54 4.72 -6.37
C VAL A 105 -0.60 4.84 -7.88
N SER A 106 -0.55 6.07 -8.40
CA SER A 106 -0.86 6.31 -9.80
C SER A 106 -0.02 7.42 -10.40
N ALA A 107 0.22 7.36 -11.72
CA ALA A 107 0.84 8.46 -12.46
C ALA A 107 -0.13 9.63 -12.65
N LEU A 108 -1.44 9.42 -12.43
CA LEU A 108 -2.46 10.43 -12.66
C LEU A 108 -2.68 11.23 -11.37
N GLY A 109 -2.32 12.50 -11.39
CA GLY A 109 -2.40 13.36 -10.21
C GLY A 109 -3.43 14.46 -10.29
N LYS A 110 -4.41 14.37 -11.18
CA LYS A 110 -5.45 15.39 -11.30
C LYS A 110 -6.26 15.48 -10.02
N GLU A 111 -6.53 16.69 -9.57
CA GLU A 111 -7.23 16.95 -8.32
C GLU A 111 -8.57 16.23 -8.25
N GLU A 112 -9.32 16.25 -9.34
CA GLU A 112 -10.63 15.60 -9.40
C GLU A 112 -10.54 14.09 -9.17
N LEU A 113 -9.51 13.47 -9.73
CA LEU A 113 -9.29 12.04 -9.60
C LEU A 113 -8.87 11.68 -8.18
N VAL A 114 -7.99 12.49 -7.60
CA VAL A 114 -7.57 12.31 -6.20
C VAL A 114 -8.77 12.42 -5.28
N LYS A 115 -9.59 13.45 -5.47
CA LYS A 115 -10.80 13.65 -4.66
C LYS A 115 -11.76 12.48 -4.80
N LYS A 116 -12.00 12.02 -6.02
CA LYS A 116 -12.91 10.91 -6.26
C LYS A 116 -12.42 9.64 -5.56
N SER A 117 -11.11 9.39 -5.62
CA SER A 117 -10.53 8.23 -4.96
C SER A 117 -10.74 8.29 -3.45
N LEU A 118 -10.47 9.44 -2.84
CA LEU A 118 -10.63 9.60 -1.39
C LEU A 118 -12.09 9.50 -0.98
N MET A 119 -13.00 10.07 -1.76
CA MET A 119 -14.44 9.99 -1.48
C MET A 119 -14.97 8.57 -1.64
N THR A 120 -14.36 7.79 -2.51
CA THR A 120 -14.74 6.38 -2.72
C THR A 120 -14.25 5.49 -1.57
N GLY A 121 -13.24 5.94 -0.83
CA GLY A 121 -12.77 5.21 0.34
C GLY A 121 -11.28 5.02 0.44
N ALA A 122 -10.50 5.50 -0.55
CA ALA A 122 -9.04 5.43 -0.44
C ALA A 122 -8.57 6.25 0.76
N LYS A 123 -7.57 5.74 1.46
CA LYS A 123 -7.05 6.41 2.65
C LYS A 123 -5.96 7.41 2.31
N SER A 124 -5.32 7.26 1.16
CA SER A 124 -4.27 8.17 0.70
C SER A 124 -4.07 8.00 -0.80
N TYR A 125 -3.30 8.90 -1.38
CA TYR A 125 -3.02 8.89 -2.81
C TYR A 125 -1.55 9.24 -3.00
N ILE A 126 -0.80 8.38 -3.69
CA ILE A 126 0.62 8.57 -3.96
C ILE A 126 0.78 8.73 -5.47
N ILE A 127 1.47 9.78 -5.90
CA ILE A 127 1.68 10.07 -7.32
C ILE A 127 3.03 9.53 -7.73
N LYS A 128 3.07 8.76 -8.83
CA LYS A 128 4.31 8.26 -9.39
C LYS A 128 5.09 9.41 -10.04
N PRO A 129 6.42 9.36 -10.11
CA PRO A 129 7.28 8.23 -9.76
C PRO A 129 7.41 8.05 -8.26
N LEU A 130 7.75 6.83 -7.84
CA LEU A 130 7.81 6.49 -6.43
C LEU A 130 9.00 7.17 -5.76
N ASP A 131 8.74 7.80 -4.63
CA ASP A 131 9.73 8.37 -3.75
C ASP A 131 9.66 7.56 -2.45
N ARG A 132 10.74 6.87 -2.12
CA ARG A 132 10.78 5.97 -0.98
C ARG A 132 10.26 6.61 0.30
N LYS A 133 10.73 7.81 0.60
CA LYS A 133 10.35 8.50 1.83
C LYS A 133 8.86 8.80 1.87
N LYS A 134 8.31 9.32 0.76
CA LYS A 134 6.89 9.64 0.70
C LYS A 134 6.02 8.39 0.79
N VAL A 135 6.43 7.32 0.10
CA VAL A 135 5.70 6.05 0.14
C VAL A 135 5.61 5.56 1.58
N LEU A 136 6.74 5.50 2.25
CA LEU A 136 6.78 4.97 3.62
C LEU A 136 6.03 5.86 4.60
N GLU A 137 6.17 7.18 4.48
CA GLU A 137 5.46 8.11 5.36
C GLU A 137 3.94 7.98 5.21
N ARG A 138 3.47 7.95 3.98
CA ARG A 138 2.02 7.90 3.74
C ARG A 138 1.41 6.59 4.17
N ILE A 139 2.10 5.49 3.90
CA ILE A 139 1.60 4.18 4.28
C ILE A 139 1.61 3.99 5.78
N ALA A 140 2.69 4.41 6.47
CA ALA A 140 2.73 4.33 7.91
C ALA A 140 1.60 5.12 8.55
N LYS A 141 1.29 6.29 8.01
CA LYS A 141 0.21 7.13 8.52
C LYS A 141 -1.15 6.47 8.37
N VAL A 142 -1.37 5.77 7.27
CA VAL A 142 -2.62 5.06 7.03
C VAL A 142 -2.81 3.91 8.02
N LEU A 143 -1.72 3.28 8.41
CA LEU A 143 -1.75 2.09 9.27
C LEU A 143 -1.71 2.40 10.76
N GLN A 144 -1.52 3.65 11.11
CA GLN A 144 -1.53 4.05 12.53
C GLN A 144 -2.92 4.04 13.12
#